data_05ab87c0e2de3619b0b9a72443bb7594
#
_entry.id   05ab87c0e2de3619b0b9a72443bb7594
#
_cell.length_a   1.000
_cell.length_b   1.000
_cell.length_c   1.000
_cell.angle_alpha   90.00
_cell.angle_beta   90.00
_cell.angle_gamma   90.00
#
_symmetry.space_group_name_H-M   'P 1'
#
loop_
_entity.id
_entity.type
_entity.pdbx_description
1 polymer ?
#
loop_
_entity_poly.entity_id
_entity_poly.type
_entity_poly.pdbx_seq_one_letter_code
_entity_poly.pdbx_strand_id
1 'polypeptide(L)'
;MFNKNIKLVLAVLVFAFAIYQFIEGLIGNGIMFILLSSIFVFLYFKNEFILLAFLKLRKQDFEGADKWLNKIKNPSTALTMKQQGYFNFLKGIMVSQTNMNEAEKYFKNAINFGLSMDHDLAMAKLNLAGIAFSKRRKQEAQKLLAEAQKLDKRDVLAEQIKIMKQQMKKASIPNQHYGSPTSARQGRKSRR
;
A
#
# COMPACT_ATOMS: atom_id res chain seq x y z
N MET A 1 -20.88 -8.03 -10.53
CA MET A 1 -20.31 -6.73 -10.11
C MET A 1 -21.05 -5.61 -10.83
N PHE A 2 -21.71 -4.73 -10.12
CA PHE A 2 -22.39 -3.60 -10.75
C PHE A 2 -21.36 -2.61 -11.31
N ASN A 3 -21.58 -2.15 -12.54
CA ASN A 3 -20.74 -1.10 -13.12
C ASN A 3 -20.74 0.13 -12.19
N LYS A 4 -19.59 0.81 -12.08
CA LYS A 4 -19.45 2.01 -11.24
C LYS A 4 -20.56 3.04 -11.45
N ASN A 5 -21.02 3.19 -12.69
CA ASN A 5 -22.06 4.15 -13.07
C ASN A 5 -23.44 3.79 -12.51
N ILE A 6 -23.76 2.49 -12.34
CA ILE A 6 -25.05 2.06 -11.78
C ILE A 6 -25.21 2.54 -10.33
N LYS A 7 -24.13 2.54 -9.54
CA LYS A 7 -24.18 3.04 -8.16
C LYS A 7 -24.50 4.54 -8.11
N LEU A 8 -23.93 5.31 -9.05
CA LEU A 8 -24.22 6.74 -9.17
C LEU A 8 -25.69 6.99 -9.58
N VAL A 9 -26.18 6.24 -10.56
CA VAL A 9 -27.59 6.33 -11.01
C VAL A 9 -28.53 6.01 -9.85
N LEU A 10 -28.27 4.95 -9.09
CA LEU A 10 -29.05 4.60 -7.90
C LEU A 10 -29.00 5.70 -6.84
N ALA A 11 -27.82 6.31 -6.60
CA ALA A 11 -27.70 7.42 -5.66
C ALA A 11 -28.60 8.60 -6.07
N VAL A 12 -28.59 8.97 -7.36
CA VAL A 12 -29.42 10.07 -7.90
C VAL A 12 -30.90 9.75 -7.77
N LEU A 13 -31.34 8.53 -8.13
CA LEU A 13 -32.73 8.11 -8.00
C LEU A 13 -33.23 8.15 -6.56
N VAL A 14 -32.43 7.61 -5.61
CA VAL A 14 -32.78 7.63 -4.18
C VAL A 14 -32.83 9.07 -3.66
N PHE A 15 -31.92 9.94 -4.14
CA PHE A 15 -31.92 11.36 -3.75
C PHE A 15 -33.12 12.10 -4.28
N ALA A 16 -33.52 11.87 -5.54
CA ALA A 16 -34.71 12.44 -6.12
C ALA A 16 -35.98 12.00 -5.34
N PHE A 17 -36.02 10.72 -4.92
CA PHE A 17 -37.12 10.21 -4.11
C PHE A 17 -37.13 10.84 -2.69
N ALA A 18 -35.98 11.15 -2.12
CA ALA A 18 -35.88 11.89 -0.86
C ALA A 18 -36.52 13.28 -0.96
N ILE A 19 -36.27 14.00 -2.07
CA ILE A 19 -36.87 15.31 -2.34
C ILE A 19 -38.40 15.19 -2.41
N TYR A 20 -38.90 14.18 -3.13
CA TYR A 20 -40.34 13.92 -3.20
C TYR A 20 -40.97 13.71 -1.82
N GLN A 21 -40.33 12.96 -0.93
CA GLN A 21 -40.78 12.73 0.45
C GLN A 21 -40.85 14.04 1.29
N PHE A 22 -39.93 14.97 1.04
CA PHE A 22 -39.98 16.29 1.69
C PHE A 22 -41.19 17.12 1.19
N ILE A 23 -41.52 17.06 -0.09
CA ILE A 23 -42.67 17.74 -0.67
C ILE A 23 -43.99 17.21 -0.06
N GLU A 24 -44.07 15.89 0.15
CA GLU A 24 -45.19 15.24 0.83
C GLU A 24 -45.25 15.50 2.36
N GLY A 25 -44.33 16.27 2.93
CA GLY A 25 -44.27 16.57 4.33
C GLY A 25 -43.73 15.45 5.22
N LEU A 26 -43.25 14.34 4.64
CA LEU A 26 -42.71 13.19 5.34
C LEU A 26 -41.21 13.39 5.65
N ILE A 27 -40.89 14.35 6.53
CA ILE A 27 -39.54 14.80 6.83
C ILE A 27 -38.62 13.64 7.31
N GLY A 28 -39.13 12.77 8.19
CA GLY A 28 -38.37 11.62 8.70
C GLY A 28 -37.92 10.66 7.60
N ASN A 29 -38.84 10.34 6.65
CA ASN A 29 -38.52 9.49 5.51
C ASN A 29 -37.50 10.18 4.59
N GLY A 30 -37.69 11.49 4.30
CA GLY A 30 -36.74 12.26 3.48
C GLY A 30 -35.33 12.21 4.00
N ILE A 31 -35.12 12.39 5.31
CA ILE A 31 -33.80 12.29 5.96
C ILE A 31 -33.23 10.88 5.79
N MET A 32 -34.03 9.83 6.00
CA MET A 32 -33.58 8.44 5.82
C MET A 32 -33.09 8.18 4.39
N PHE A 33 -33.82 8.66 3.36
CA PHE A 33 -33.42 8.49 1.96
C PHE A 33 -32.19 9.31 1.58
N ILE A 34 -31.96 10.49 2.20
CA ILE A 34 -30.68 11.22 2.05
C ILE A 34 -29.52 10.39 2.58
N LEU A 35 -29.65 9.81 3.78
CA LEU A 35 -28.62 8.96 4.36
C LEU A 35 -28.35 7.74 3.47
N LEU A 36 -29.40 7.11 2.94
CA LEU A 36 -29.26 5.99 2.03
C LEU A 36 -28.55 6.38 0.73
N SER A 37 -28.92 7.52 0.13
CA SER A 37 -28.23 8.06 -1.05
C SER A 37 -26.74 8.31 -0.77
N SER A 38 -26.41 8.88 0.40
CA SER A 38 -25.02 9.10 0.82
C SER A 38 -24.21 7.81 0.89
N ILE A 39 -24.81 6.69 1.30
CA ILE A 39 -24.16 5.37 1.29
C ILE A 39 -23.81 4.95 -0.15
N PHE A 40 -24.73 5.12 -1.13
CA PHE A 40 -24.43 4.79 -2.53
C PHE A 40 -23.33 5.67 -3.12
N VAL A 41 -23.31 6.97 -2.78
CA VAL A 41 -22.21 7.88 -3.14
C VAL A 41 -20.90 7.43 -2.53
N PHE A 42 -20.90 7.06 -1.24
CA PHE A 42 -19.70 6.54 -0.57
C PHE A 42 -19.19 5.25 -1.25
N LEU A 43 -20.08 4.30 -1.59
CA LEU A 43 -19.73 3.07 -2.30
C LEU A 43 -19.28 3.30 -3.75
N TYR A 44 -19.62 4.43 -4.35
CA TYR A 44 -19.07 4.85 -5.64
C TYR A 44 -17.60 5.23 -5.51
N PHE A 45 -17.26 6.04 -4.51
CA PHE A 45 -15.87 6.46 -4.26
C PHE A 45 -15.01 5.39 -3.59
N LYS A 46 -15.62 4.49 -2.82
CA LYS A 46 -14.94 3.38 -2.15
C LYS A 46 -15.53 2.06 -2.61
N ASN A 47 -14.74 1.30 -3.39
CA ASN A 47 -15.19 -0.02 -3.85
C ASN A 47 -15.32 -0.96 -2.65
N GLU A 48 -16.48 -1.61 -2.50
CA GLU A 48 -16.81 -2.51 -1.39
C GLU A 48 -15.81 -3.68 -1.27
N PHE A 49 -15.36 -4.23 -2.39
CA PHE A 49 -14.43 -5.36 -2.36
C PHE A 49 -13.04 -4.95 -1.88
N ILE A 50 -12.57 -3.76 -2.26
CA ILE A 50 -11.31 -3.20 -1.78
C ILE A 50 -11.40 -2.93 -0.28
N LEU A 51 -12.52 -2.37 0.20
CA LEU A 51 -12.73 -2.11 1.61
C LEU A 51 -12.75 -3.40 2.43
N LEU A 52 -13.47 -4.42 1.96
CA LEU A 52 -13.53 -5.73 2.64
C LEU A 52 -12.17 -6.43 2.64
N ALA A 53 -11.43 -6.38 1.52
CA ALA A 53 -10.07 -6.89 1.44
C ALA A 53 -9.14 -6.19 2.44
N PHE A 54 -9.24 -4.86 2.56
CA PHE A 54 -8.47 -4.08 3.52
C PHE A 54 -8.79 -4.48 4.97
N LEU A 55 -10.07 -4.65 5.32
CA LEU A 55 -10.48 -5.11 6.66
C LEU A 55 -9.98 -6.52 6.98
N LYS A 56 -9.98 -7.42 5.99
CA LYS A 56 -9.41 -8.76 6.13
C LYS A 56 -7.89 -8.72 6.34
N LEU A 57 -7.21 -7.89 5.58
CA LEU A 57 -5.76 -7.71 5.70
C LEU A 57 -5.36 -7.15 7.09
N ARG A 58 -6.13 -6.20 7.63
CA ARG A 58 -5.93 -5.71 9.01
C ARG A 58 -6.04 -6.81 10.07
N LYS A 59 -6.85 -7.83 9.80
CA LYS A 59 -6.98 -9.03 10.67
C LYS A 59 -5.95 -10.10 10.33
N GLN A 60 -4.97 -9.81 9.46
CA GLN A 60 -3.97 -10.75 8.95
C GLN A 60 -4.58 -11.95 8.20
N ASP A 61 -5.82 -11.84 7.76
CA ASP A 61 -6.49 -12.83 6.93
C ASP A 61 -6.17 -12.57 5.45
N PHE A 62 -4.98 -13.00 5.03
CA PHE A 62 -4.48 -12.81 3.66
C PHE A 62 -5.32 -13.55 2.64
N GLU A 63 -5.76 -14.77 3.00
CA GLU A 63 -6.57 -15.61 2.12
C GLU A 63 -7.96 -14.99 1.88
N GLY A 64 -8.59 -14.52 2.95
CA GLY A 64 -9.86 -13.79 2.87
C GLY A 64 -9.73 -12.50 2.06
N ALA A 65 -8.63 -11.76 2.20
CA ALA A 65 -8.36 -10.56 1.41
C ALA A 65 -8.22 -10.89 -0.08
N ASP A 66 -7.50 -11.96 -0.42
CA ASP A 66 -7.34 -12.40 -1.81
C ASP A 66 -8.66 -12.80 -2.46
N LYS A 67 -9.50 -13.56 -1.74
CA LYS A 67 -10.85 -13.93 -2.20
C LYS A 67 -11.69 -12.71 -2.58
N TRP A 68 -11.60 -11.62 -1.82
CA TRP A 68 -12.32 -10.38 -2.12
C TRP A 68 -11.73 -9.63 -3.31
N LEU A 69 -10.40 -9.52 -3.41
CA LEU A 69 -9.75 -8.84 -4.55
C LEU A 69 -9.96 -9.60 -5.87
N ASN A 70 -9.94 -10.93 -5.84
CA ASN A 70 -10.14 -11.76 -7.02
C ASN A 70 -11.59 -11.70 -7.59
N LYS A 71 -12.56 -11.20 -6.81
CA LYS A 71 -13.91 -10.87 -7.34
C LYS A 71 -13.89 -9.71 -8.34
N ILE A 72 -12.82 -8.91 -8.35
CA ILE A 72 -12.64 -7.80 -9.29
C ILE A 72 -11.94 -8.32 -10.54
N LYS A 73 -12.71 -8.85 -11.49
CA LYS A 73 -12.16 -9.47 -12.71
C LYS A 73 -11.38 -8.51 -13.61
N ASN A 74 -11.90 -7.28 -13.79
CA ASN A 74 -11.30 -6.26 -14.66
C ASN A 74 -11.08 -4.95 -13.89
N PRO A 75 -9.97 -4.79 -13.15
CA PRO A 75 -9.72 -3.60 -12.35
C PRO A 75 -9.71 -2.29 -13.15
N SER A 76 -9.23 -2.32 -14.39
CA SER A 76 -9.12 -1.13 -15.25
C SER A 76 -10.47 -0.51 -15.61
N THR A 77 -11.49 -1.34 -15.84
CA THR A 77 -12.84 -0.87 -16.21
C THR A 77 -13.77 -0.70 -15.02
N ALA A 78 -13.56 -1.52 -13.99
CA ALA A 78 -14.45 -1.59 -12.84
C ALA A 78 -14.10 -0.57 -11.74
N LEU A 79 -12.86 -0.10 -11.70
CA LEU A 79 -12.32 0.76 -10.65
C LEU A 79 -11.95 2.15 -11.17
N THR A 80 -12.10 3.17 -10.32
CA THR A 80 -11.50 4.49 -10.59
C THR A 80 -9.98 4.42 -10.43
N MET A 81 -9.23 5.40 -10.96
CA MET A 81 -7.76 5.41 -10.87
C MET A 81 -7.27 5.22 -9.42
N LYS A 82 -7.80 5.98 -8.46
CA LYS A 82 -7.43 5.84 -7.04
C LYS A 82 -7.79 4.47 -6.46
N GLN A 83 -8.91 3.88 -6.87
CA GLN A 83 -9.26 2.52 -6.46
C GLN A 83 -8.31 1.48 -7.06
N GLN A 84 -7.85 1.67 -8.31
CA GLN A 84 -6.81 0.84 -8.91
C GLN A 84 -5.49 0.96 -8.13
N GLY A 85 -5.16 2.17 -7.64
CA GLY A 85 -4.04 2.38 -6.72
C GLY A 85 -4.15 1.51 -5.47
N TYR A 86 -5.29 1.55 -4.79
CA TYR A 86 -5.52 0.71 -3.60
C TYR A 86 -5.56 -0.79 -3.91
N PHE A 87 -6.16 -1.19 -5.02
CA PHE A 87 -6.14 -2.59 -5.46
C PHE A 87 -4.70 -3.10 -5.63
N ASN A 88 -3.86 -2.34 -6.34
CA ASN A 88 -2.46 -2.68 -6.51
C ASN A 88 -1.69 -2.66 -5.18
N PHE A 89 -1.97 -1.68 -4.31
CA PHE A 89 -1.34 -1.61 -3.00
C PHE A 89 -1.60 -2.86 -2.15
N LEU A 90 -2.86 -3.30 -2.06
CA LEU A 90 -3.24 -4.49 -1.31
C LEU A 90 -2.64 -5.77 -1.93
N LYS A 91 -2.67 -5.91 -3.27
CA LYS A 91 -2.01 -7.02 -3.97
C LYS A 91 -0.51 -7.02 -3.71
N GLY A 92 0.14 -5.86 -3.72
CA GLY A 92 1.56 -5.71 -3.40
C GLY A 92 1.90 -6.22 -1.99
N ILE A 93 1.10 -5.88 -0.98
CA ILE A 93 1.28 -6.36 0.39
C ILE A 93 1.17 -7.89 0.45
N MET A 94 0.15 -8.45 -0.21
CA MET A 94 -0.10 -9.90 -0.16
C MET A 94 1.00 -10.71 -0.83
N VAL A 95 1.51 -10.24 -1.96
CA VAL A 95 2.53 -10.95 -2.75
C VAL A 95 3.96 -10.66 -2.23
N SER A 96 4.14 -9.64 -1.38
CA SER A 96 5.48 -9.22 -0.93
C SER A 96 6.26 -10.30 -0.19
N GLN A 97 5.59 -11.25 0.44
CA GLN A 97 6.23 -12.34 1.16
C GLN A 97 6.62 -13.53 0.26
N THR A 98 5.95 -13.68 -0.88
CA THR A 98 6.15 -14.83 -1.78
C THR A 98 6.91 -14.47 -3.04
N ASN A 99 6.63 -13.30 -3.63
CA ASN A 99 7.23 -12.86 -4.89
C ASN A 99 7.55 -11.36 -4.89
N MET A 100 8.80 -11.03 -4.52
CA MET A 100 9.28 -9.64 -4.50
C MET A 100 9.22 -8.93 -5.86
N ASN A 101 9.39 -9.66 -6.97
CA ASN A 101 9.36 -9.04 -8.30
C ASN A 101 7.96 -8.58 -8.67
N GLU A 102 6.99 -9.38 -8.35
CA GLU A 102 5.59 -9.07 -8.58
C GLU A 102 5.10 -7.97 -7.62
N ALA A 103 5.48 -8.06 -6.35
CA ALA A 103 5.19 -7.03 -5.36
C ALA A 103 5.73 -5.65 -5.78
N GLU A 104 6.95 -5.60 -6.34
CA GLU A 104 7.53 -4.35 -6.86
C GLU A 104 6.66 -3.73 -7.95
N LYS A 105 6.16 -4.54 -8.90
CA LYS A 105 5.26 -4.07 -9.96
C LYS A 105 3.97 -3.50 -9.37
N TYR A 106 3.37 -4.21 -8.41
CA TYR A 106 2.15 -3.77 -7.76
C TYR A 106 2.35 -2.47 -6.98
N PHE A 107 3.42 -2.32 -6.20
CA PHE A 107 3.66 -1.07 -5.46
C PHE A 107 3.97 0.10 -6.40
N LYS A 108 4.71 -0.11 -7.49
CA LYS A 108 4.92 0.93 -8.52
C LYS A 108 3.60 1.36 -9.16
N ASN A 109 2.75 0.42 -9.51
CA ASN A 109 1.43 0.72 -10.05
C ASN A 109 0.56 1.45 -9.04
N ALA A 110 0.59 1.06 -7.76
CA ALA A 110 -0.15 1.73 -6.69
C ALA A 110 0.24 3.21 -6.58
N ILE A 111 1.53 3.50 -6.63
CA ILE A 111 2.06 4.88 -6.60
C ILE A 111 1.64 5.65 -7.85
N ASN A 112 1.74 5.05 -9.04
CA ASN A 112 1.41 5.67 -10.32
C ASN A 112 -0.08 6.00 -10.44
N PHE A 113 -0.98 5.09 -10.03
CA PHE A 113 -2.42 5.35 -10.00
C PHE A 113 -2.84 6.31 -8.89
N GLY A 114 -1.99 6.48 -7.89
CA GLY A 114 -2.18 7.37 -6.75
C GLY A 114 -2.98 6.73 -5.62
N LEU A 115 -2.55 7.04 -4.40
CA LEU A 115 -3.23 6.70 -3.16
C LEU A 115 -3.78 7.97 -2.54
N SER A 116 -4.96 7.91 -1.93
CA SER A 116 -5.65 9.11 -1.42
C SER A 116 -5.06 9.63 -0.12
N MET A 117 -4.38 8.77 0.64
CA MET A 117 -3.84 9.12 1.95
C MET A 117 -2.31 9.13 1.92
N ASP A 118 -1.71 10.18 2.48
CA ASP A 118 -0.24 10.31 2.59
C ASP A 118 0.38 9.11 3.32
N HIS A 119 -0.30 8.60 4.35
CA HIS A 119 0.14 7.43 5.10
C HIS A 119 0.23 6.16 4.23
N ASP A 120 -0.77 5.90 3.40
CA ASP A 120 -0.78 4.72 2.52
C ASP A 120 0.31 4.83 1.44
N LEU A 121 0.52 6.05 0.93
CA LEU A 121 1.59 6.33 -0.01
C LEU A 121 2.98 6.17 0.65
N ALA A 122 3.13 6.61 1.90
CA ALA A 122 4.35 6.40 2.68
C ALA A 122 4.63 4.91 2.88
N MET A 123 3.60 4.14 3.23
CA MET A 123 3.70 2.69 3.41
C MET A 123 4.06 1.97 2.09
N ALA A 124 3.46 2.36 0.96
CA ALA A 124 3.82 1.80 -0.35
C ALA A 124 5.29 2.07 -0.70
N LYS A 125 5.77 3.29 -0.47
CA LYS A 125 7.18 3.67 -0.70
C LYS A 125 8.13 2.96 0.26
N LEU A 126 7.74 2.77 1.52
CA LEU A 126 8.54 2.02 2.50
C LEU A 126 8.70 0.55 2.08
N ASN A 127 7.62 -0.11 1.66
CA ASN A 127 7.69 -1.47 1.15
C ASN A 127 8.57 -1.56 -0.11
N LEU A 128 8.40 -0.61 -1.02
CA LEU A 128 9.23 -0.54 -2.24
C LEU A 128 10.71 -0.31 -1.91
N ALA A 129 11.01 0.51 -0.89
CA ALA A 129 12.37 0.71 -0.37
C ALA A 129 12.96 -0.60 0.15
N GLY A 130 12.19 -1.40 0.90
CA GLY A 130 12.59 -2.72 1.37
C GLY A 130 12.93 -3.67 0.21
N ILE A 131 12.09 -3.71 -0.81
CA ILE A 131 12.33 -4.53 -2.01
C ILE A 131 13.58 -4.05 -2.77
N ALA A 132 13.75 -2.74 -2.96
CA ALA A 132 14.92 -2.17 -3.61
C ALA A 132 16.21 -2.50 -2.83
N PHE A 133 16.16 -2.42 -1.50
CA PHE A 133 17.28 -2.77 -0.63
C PHE A 133 17.64 -4.26 -0.75
N SER A 134 16.66 -5.16 -0.71
CA SER A 134 16.88 -6.61 -0.89
C SER A 134 17.49 -6.95 -2.26
N LYS A 135 17.16 -6.16 -3.28
CA LYS A 135 17.75 -6.25 -4.62
C LYS A 135 19.08 -5.50 -4.78
N ARG A 136 19.70 -5.07 -3.67
CA ARG A 136 20.98 -4.31 -3.63
C ARG A 136 20.94 -2.94 -4.33
N ARG A 137 19.75 -2.41 -4.65
CA ARG A 137 19.55 -1.08 -5.24
C ARG A 137 19.52 0.00 -4.13
N LYS A 138 20.66 0.19 -3.47
CA LYS A 138 20.80 0.97 -2.24
C LYS A 138 20.40 2.44 -2.40
N GLN A 139 20.80 3.08 -3.49
CA GLN A 139 20.47 4.51 -3.75
C GLN A 139 18.96 4.71 -3.91
N GLU A 140 18.31 3.82 -4.69
CA GLU A 140 16.86 3.84 -4.86
C GLU A 140 16.12 3.61 -3.53
N ALA A 141 16.59 2.64 -2.74
CA ALA A 141 16.03 2.37 -1.43
C ALA A 141 16.14 3.58 -0.49
N GLN A 142 17.28 4.27 -0.48
CA GLN A 142 17.47 5.49 0.34
C GLN A 142 16.54 6.62 -0.10
N LYS A 143 16.38 6.84 -1.39
CA LYS A 143 15.47 7.85 -1.94
C LYS A 143 14.02 7.57 -1.54
N LEU A 144 13.55 6.34 -1.76
CA LEU A 144 12.19 5.92 -1.41
C LEU A 144 11.92 6.03 0.09
N LEU A 145 12.92 5.68 0.92
CA LEU A 145 12.82 5.77 2.37
C LEU A 145 12.73 7.23 2.85
N ALA A 146 13.50 8.13 2.24
CA ALA A 146 13.42 9.56 2.53
C ALA A 146 12.08 10.16 2.11
N GLU A 147 11.54 9.72 0.97
CA GLU A 147 10.21 10.14 0.51
C GLU A 147 9.10 9.60 1.43
N ALA A 148 9.20 8.34 1.88
CA ALA A 148 8.26 7.77 2.84
C ALA A 148 8.26 8.55 4.17
N GLN A 149 9.44 8.92 4.66
CA GLN A 149 9.57 9.72 5.88
C GLN A 149 8.94 11.10 5.77
N LYS A 150 9.06 11.77 4.62
CA LYS A 150 8.42 13.08 4.38
C LYS A 150 6.89 13.01 4.38
N LEU A 151 6.34 11.89 3.95
CA LEU A 151 4.89 11.65 3.89
C LEU A 151 4.30 11.24 5.23
N ASP A 152 5.08 10.61 6.10
CA ASP A 152 4.63 10.14 7.42
C ASP A 152 4.61 11.28 8.45
N LYS A 153 3.69 12.23 8.27
CA LYS A 153 3.52 13.41 9.13
C LYS A 153 3.09 13.07 10.57
N ARG A 154 2.61 11.84 10.81
CA ARG A 154 2.11 11.39 12.11
C ARG A 154 3.05 10.43 12.81
N ASP A 155 4.24 10.21 12.27
CA ASP A 155 5.26 9.30 12.79
C ASP A 155 4.77 7.85 13.03
N VAL A 156 3.72 7.43 12.33
CA VAL A 156 3.17 6.07 12.45
C VAL A 156 4.14 5.00 11.92
N LEU A 157 4.97 5.36 10.94
CA LEU A 157 5.97 4.49 10.33
C LEU A 157 7.40 4.78 10.84
N ALA A 158 7.56 5.67 11.81
CA ALA A 158 8.88 6.14 12.27
C ALA A 158 9.79 5.00 12.74
N GLU A 159 9.24 4.03 13.48
CA GLU A 159 9.99 2.88 13.95
C GLU A 159 10.46 1.97 12.80
N GLN A 160 9.57 1.66 11.86
CA GLN A 160 9.89 0.84 10.69
C GLN A 160 10.94 1.51 9.80
N ILE A 161 10.82 2.82 9.60
CA ILE A 161 11.80 3.64 8.88
C ILE A 161 13.14 3.62 9.60
N LYS A 162 13.16 3.74 10.93
CA LYS A 162 14.39 3.67 11.75
C LYS A 162 15.07 2.32 11.63
N ILE A 163 14.31 1.23 11.75
CA ILE A 163 14.85 -0.14 11.60
C ILE A 163 15.47 -0.32 10.21
N MET A 164 14.78 0.09 9.16
CA MET A 164 15.30 -0.02 7.80
C MET A 164 16.57 0.81 7.59
N LYS A 165 16.64 2.04 8.12
CA LYS A 165 17.86 2.85 8.09
C LYS A 165 19.03 2.16 8.78
N GLN A 166 18.79 1.51 9.91
CA GLN A 166 19.83 0.76 10.63
C GLN A 166 20.32 -0.44 9.83
N GLN A 167 19.40 -1.20 9.22
CA GLN A 167 19.75 -2.33 8.36
C GLN A 167 20.60 -1.88 7.16
N MET A 168 20.21 -0.78 6.52
CA MET A 168 20.96 -0.19 5.41
C MET A 168 22.36 0.28 5.81
N LYS A 169 22.53 0.83 7.02
CA LYS A 169 23.83 1.21 7.58
C LYS A 169 24.69 -0.02 7.84
N LYS A 170 24.15 -1.05 8.51
CA LYS A 170 24.89 -2.30 8.81
C LYS A 170 25.38 -2.99 7.53
N ALA A 171 24.52 -3.05 6.50
CA ALA A 171 24.91 -3.63 5.20
C ALA A 171 25.91 -2.75 4.41
N SER A 172 26.23 -1.56 4.90
CA SER A 172 27.19 -0.65 4.27
C SER A 172 28.57 -0.71 4.89
N ILE A 173 28.72 -1.35 6.05
CA ILE A 173 30.00 -1.55 6.67
C ILE A 173 30.70 -2.63 5.86
N PRO A 174 31.84 -2.33 5.19
CA PRO A 174 32.63 -3.39 4.56
C PRO A 174 32.98 -4.41 5.66
N ASN A 175 32.82 -5.70 5.34
CA ASN A 175 33.41 -6.72 6.19
C ASN A 175 34.89 -6.33 6.36
N GLN A 176 35.28 -5.80 7.52
CA GLN A 176 36.66 -5.77 7.88
C GLN A 176 37.06 -7.24 7.89
N HIS A 177 37.75 -7.67 6.84
CA HIS A 177 38.48 -8.90 6.87
C HIS A 177 39.29 -8.82 8.15
N TYR A 178 38.96 -9.63 9.12
CA TYR A 178 39.86 -9.99 10.19
C TYR A 178 41.08 -10.56 9.48
N GLY A 179 42.05 -9.70 9.26
CA GLY A 179 43.34 -10.10 8.73
C GLY A 179 43.84 -11.18 9.67
N SER A 180 43.88 -12.39 9.16
CA SER A 180 44.63 -13.47 9.79
C SER A 180 45.97 -12.91 10.22
N PRO A 181 46.42 -13.09 11.49
CA PRO A 181 47.77 -12.66 11.88
C PRO A 181 48.74 -13.49 11.04
N THR A 182 49.20 -12.90 9.97
CA THR A 182 50.23 -13.47 9.11
C THR A 182 51.48 -13.71 9.97
N SER A 183 51.71 -14.98 10.18
CA SER A 183 52.99 -15.60 10.49
C SER A 183 54.20 -14.62 10.53
N ALA A 184 54.71 -14.44 11.74
CA ALA A 184 56.03 -13.90 11.97
C ALA A 184 57.05 -14.59 11.06
N ARG A 185 57.57 -13.84 10.13
CA ARG A 185 58.64 -14.23 9.24
C ARG A 185 59.89 -14.42 10.10
N GLN A 186 60.16 -15.67 10.53
CA GLN A 186 61.38 -16.08 11.16
C GLN A 186 62.54 -15.78 10.22
N GLY A 187 63.26 -14.72 10.53
CA GLY A 187 64.53 -14.39 9.90
C GLY A 187 65.59 -15.44 10.22
N ARG A 188 65.88 -16.24 9.22
CA ARG A 188 67.00 -17.21 9.25
C ARG A 188 68.31 -16.43 9.13
N LYS A 189 68.98 -16.21 10.28
CA LYS A 189 70.39 -15.77 10.30
C LYS A 189 71.29 -16.88 9.73
N SER A 190 71.82 -16.68 8.55
CA SER A 190 72.93 -17.45 8.03
C SER A 190 74.24 -16.85 8.59
N ARG A 191 74.94 -17.64 9.33
CA ARG A 191 76.37 -17.34 9.72
C ARG A 191 77.27 -17.74 8.53
N ARG A 192 78.09 -16.81 8.13
CA ARG A 192 79.50 -17.01 7.82
C ARG A 192 80.15 -15.67 7.89
#